data_8a685eaccd644e2a44aa5e0743c28450
#
_entry.id   8a685eaccd644e2a44aa5e0743c28450
#
_cell.length_a   1.000
_cell.length_b   1.000
_cell.length_c   1.000
_cell.angle_alpha   90.00
_cell.angle_beta   90.00
_cell.angle_gamma   90.00
#
_symmetry.space_group_name_H-M   'P 1'
#
loop_
_entity.id
_entity.type
_entity.pdbx_description
1 polymer ?
#
loop_
_entity_poly.entity_id
_entity_poly.type
_entity_poly.pdbx_seq_one_letter_code
_entity_poly.pdbx_strand_id
1 'polypeptide(L)'
;MASASEILKAYLHCARTPAEDAVERIRTQLKKQYGAAEVELTVSVEPDLISGYVLQVGDRVFDNSGKSALAAITADAPSLAVMQTRVEDYKPAATTAEGGTVISAADGVVDVKGMDQAVYGEIVTFDNGAKGMVESVEPDHLGIMLFDKIEEVGVGTLVTRSGKRAGIPVGDGFLGRVISPLGEPIDGKGPIEAEGYNPIEKQAPGILERQSVDTPLHTGILAIDSMFPIGRGQRELIIGDRQTGKTSIATDAILNQKNTGVLCIYVAIGQKASSIARVAGDLQKHGAMSYTTIVAATASDSAPLQYIAPYAGTALAEYFMGKGKSVLIVYDDLSKHAVAYRAISLLLRRSPGREAYPGDVFYLHSRLLERSCRMRDDLGGGSITALPIVETQAGDVSAYIPTNVISITDGQIFLESALFNAGNRPAVNVGLSVSRVGGAAQTKAMKKANANLRIELAQYKDMESFAQFSSDLDAETRRQLDHGKALMEMLKQPLYQPKSDAEQVVLLTLASHGVLDEIPTAELRTKTSAFVRQFRADVSGTMDKITATGKLEPDEVDAILNAWKAYAGGDSHAVQ
;
A
#
# COMPACT_ATOMS: atom_id res chain seq x y z
N MET A 1 -8.10 -47.36 3.28
CA MET A 1 -7.72 -48.78 3.08
C MET A 1 -7.92 -49.08 1.61
N ALA A 2 -6.85 -49.03 0.82
CA ALA A 2 -6.92 -49.41 -0.60
C ALA A 2 -7.20 -50.91 -0.70
N SER A 3 -8.01 -51.29 -1.68
CA SER A 3 -8.35 -52.69 -1.94
C SER A 3 -7.10 -53.45 -2.35
N ALA A 4 -6.99 -54.72 -1.98
CA ALA A 4 -5.82 -55.61 -2.16
C ALA A 4 -5.46 -55.94 -3.62
N SER A 5 -5.77 -55.08 -4.59
CA SER A 5 -5.54 -55.30 -6.03
C SER A 5 -4.97 -54.08 -6.77
N GLU A 6 -4.52 -53.02 -6.07
CA GLU A 6 -3.99 -51.82 -6.73
C GLU A 6 -2.47 -51.83 -6.80
N ILE A 7 -1.94 -51.55 -8.01
CA ILE A 7 -0.50 -51.32 -8.24
C ILE A 7 -0.13 -49.95 -7.65
N LEU A 8 0.72 -49.93 -6.66
CA LEU A 8 1.23 -48.68 -6.08
C LEU A 8 2.30 -48.08 -7.00
N LYS A 9 2.05 -46.87 -7.53
CA LYS A 9 3.03 -46.12 -8.30
C LYS A 9 3.88 -45.26 -7.39
N ALA A 10 5.21 -45.36 -7.55
CA ALA A 10 6.18 -44.54 -6.81
C ALA A 10 7.27 -44.06 -7.75
N TYR A 11 7.76 -42.84 -7.48
CA TYR A 11 8.84 -42.20 -8.25
C TYR A 11 10.01 -41.93 -7.33
N LEU A 12 11.21 -42.41 -7.69
CA LEU A 12 12.45 -42.22 -6.94
C LEU A 12 13.42 -41.42 -7.78
N HIS A 13 13.64 -40.19 -7.38
CA HIS A 13 14.61 -39.26 -7.96
C HIS A 13 15.90 -39.32 -7.13
N CYS A 14 17.03 -39.66 -7.74
CA CYS A 14 18.33 -39.82 -7.05
C CYS A 14 19.35 -38.88 -7.64
N ALA A 15 20.22 -38.32 -6.80
CA ALA A 15 21.36 -37.54 -7.27
C ALA A 15 22.37 -38.34 -8.09
N ARG A 16 22.45 -39.66 -7.90
CA ARG A 16 23.31 -40.61 -8.63
C ARG A 16 22.55 -41.91 -8.84
N THR A 17 22.94 -42.66 -9.84
CA THR A 17 22.34 -43.98 -10.12
C THR A 17 22.39 -44.86 -8.86
N PRO A 18 21.22 -45.26 -8.32
CA PRO A 18 21.18 -46.11 -7.14
C PRO A 18 21.58 -47.54 -7.49
N ALA A 19 22.11 -48.28 -6.51
CA ALA A 19 22.41 -49.71 -6.67
C ALA A 19 21.09 -50.53 -6.74
N GLU A 20 21.05 -51.56 -7.55
CA GLU A 20 19.87 -52.39 -7.75
C GLU A 20 19.30 -52.98 -6.45
N ASP A 21 20.18 -53.38 -5.52
CA ASP A 21 19.78 -53.88 -4.19
C ASP A 21 19.11 -52.79 -3.31
N ALA A 22 19.48 -51.53 -3.47
CA ALA A 22 18.84 -50.45 -2.77
C ALA A 22 17.42 -50.15 -3.31
N VAL A 23 17.26 -50.19 -4.64
CA VAL A 23 15.95 -50.06 -5.31
C VAL A 23 15.00 -51.16 -4.87
N GLU A 24 15.50 -52.39 -4.79
CA GLU A 24 14.69 -53.57 -4.40
C GLU A 24 14.31 -53.54 -2.90
N ARG A 25 15.21 -53.01 -2.05
CA ARG A 25 14.87 -52.73 -0.63
C ARG A 25 13.75 -51.70 -0.49
N ILE A 26 13.84 -50.59 -1.23
CA ILE A 26 12.79 -49.56 -1.23
C ILE A 26 11.46 -50.17 -1.72
N ARG A 27 11.44 -50.90 -2.82
CA ARG A 27 10.25 -51.55 -3.35
C ARG A 27 9.62 -52.51 -2.33
N THR A 28 10.43 -53.31 -1.66
CA THR A 28 9.97 -54.27 -0.63
C THR A 28 9.41 -53.51 0.59
N GLN A 29 10.05 -52.44 1.00
CA GLN A 29 9.60 -51.64 2.12
C GLN A 29 8.30 -50.89 1.85
N LEU A 30 8.15 -50.34 0.64
CA LEU A 30 6.89 -49.70 0.18
C LEU A 30 5.74 -50.74 0.12
N LYS A 31 6.01 -51.91 -0.42
CA LYS A 31 5.02 -53.02 -0.46
C LYS A 31 4.53 -53.37 0.94
N LYS A 32 5.44 -53.44 1.91
CA LYS A 32 5.12 -53.74 3.31
C LYS A 32 4.37 -52.61 3.99
N GLN A 33 4.76 -51.39 3.75
CA GLN A 33 4.23 -50.18 4.43
C GLN A 33 2.84 -49.80 3.94
N TYR A 34 2.58 -49.98 2.63
CA TYR A 34 1.32 -49.58 2.00
C TYR A 34 0.38 -50.79 1.74
N GLY A 35 0.82 -52.03 2.03
CA GLY A 35 0.01 -53.23 1.82
C GLY A 35 -0.33 -53.51 0.35
N ALA A 36 0.43 -52.97 -0.60
CA ALA A 36 0.19 -53.10 -2.01
C ALA A 36 0.60 -54.46 -2.56
N ALA A 37 -0.18 -54.99 -3.49
CA ALA A 37 0.14 -56.27 -4.14
C ALA A 37 1.40 -56.15 -5.01
N GLU A 38 1.57 -55.02 -5.69
CA GLU A 38 2.72 -54.72 -6.53
C GLU A 38 3.09 -53.24 -6.44
N VAL A 39 4.38 -52.90 -6.60
CA VAL A 39 4.91 -51.53 -6.56
C VAL A 39 5.64 -51.27 -7.88
N GLU A 40 5.11 -50.34 -8.66
CA GLU A 40 5.75 -49.81 -9.86
C GLU A 40 6.62 -48.63 -9.43
N LEU A 41 7.94 -48.88 -9.29
CA LEU A 41 8.90 -47.87 -8.89
C LEU A 41 9.68 -47.35 -10.10
N THR A 42 9.41 -46.12 -10.51
CA THR A 42 10.16 -45.40 -11.56
C THR A 42 11.35 -44.69 -10.94
N VAL A 43 12.54 -44.93 -11.47
CA VAL A 43 13.79 -44.34 -10.98
C VAL A 43 14.33 -43.33 -12.00
N SER A 44 14.57 -42.08 -11.58
CA SER A 44 15.24 -41.06 -12.38
C SER A 44 16.51 -40.57 -11.69
N VAL A 45 17.50 -40.16 -12.47
CA VAL A 45 18.77 -39.58 -11.95
C VAL A 45 18.75 -38.10 -12.22
N GLU A 46 18.77 -37.31 -11.12
CA GLU A 46 18.77 -35.86 -11.13
C GLU A 46 19.98 -35.31 -10.36
N PRO A 47 21.08 -34.98 -11.09
CA PRO A 47 22.30 -34.45 -10.46
C PRO A 47 22.07 -33.16 -9.63
N ASP A 48 21.04 -32.41 -9.94
CA ASP A 48 20.66 -31.16 -9.25
C ASP A 48 20.23 -31.36 -7.78
N LEU A 49 19.94 -32.59 -7.37
CA LEU A 49 19.71 -32.95 -5.97
C LEU A 49 20.99 -32.91 -5.11
N ILE A 50 22.17 -32.74 -5.73
CA ILE A 50 23.51 -32.69 -5.10
C ILE A 50 23.90 -34.03 -4.47
N SER A 51 23.04 -34.56 -3.59
CA SER A 51 23.20 -35.87 -2.94
C SER A 51 21.84 -36.38 -2.45
N GLY A 52 21.77 -37.67 -2.10
CA GLY A 52 20.53 -38.26 -1.54
C GLY A 52 19.48 -38.57 -2.60
N TYR A 53 18.21 -38.54 -2.19
CA TYR A 53 17.08 -38.89 -3.04
C TYR A 53 15.79 -38.19 -2.59
N VAL A 54 14.84 -38.08 -3.52
CA VAL A 54 13.45 -37.73 -3.28
C VAL A 54 12.57 -38.91 -3.71
N LEU A 55 11.73 -39.42 -2.82
CA LEU A 55 10.83 -40.52 -3.09
C LEU A 55 9.38 -40.00 -2.99
N GLN A 56 8.66 -40.11 -4.08
CA GLN A 56 7.22 -39.78 -4.12
C GLN A 56 6.41 -41.06 -4.19
N VAL A 57 5.39 -41.17 -3.33
CA VAL A 57 4.46 -42.31 -3.27
C VAL A 57 3.04 -41.78 -3.16
N GLY A 58 2.31 -41.73 -4.25
CA GLY A 58 1.03 -41.02 -4.31
C GLY A 58 1.22 -39.56 -3.97
N ASP A 59 0.49 -39.07 -2.96
CA ASP A 59 0.52 -37.65 -2.49
C ASP A 59 1.60 -37.38 -1.43
N ARG A 60 2.46 -38.35 -1.13
CA ARG A 60 3.53 -38.20 -0.12
C ARG A 60 4.90 -38.11 -0.77
N VAL A 61 5.64 -37.08 -0.42
CA VAL A 61 7.02 -36.86 -0.84
C VAL A 61 7.96 -37.00 0.36
N PHE A 62 8.98 -37.85 0.21
CA PHE A 62 10.04 -38.05 1.19
C PHE A 62 11.32 -37.47 0.60
N ASP A 63 11.68 -36.26 1.03
CA ASP A 63 12.89 -35.58 0.57
C ASP A 63 14.04 -35.79 1.54
N ASN A 64 15.09 -36.41 1.03
CA ASN A 64 16.37 -36.61 1.71
C ASN A 64 17.53 -36.18 0.79
N SER A 65 17.32 -35.09 0.04
CA SER A 65 18.28 -34.55 -0.89
C SER A 65 19.24 -33.55 -0.23
N GLY A 66 20.46 -33.50 -0.75
CA GLY A 66 21.45 -32.49 -0.36
C GLY A 66 21.03 -31.08 -0.74
N LYS A 67 20.19 -30.94 -1.79
CA LYS A 67 19.62 -29.65 -2.22
C LYS A 67 18.72 -29.04 -1.14
N SER A 68 17.77 -29.83 -0.60
CA SER A 68 16.90 -29.39 0.47
C SER A 68 17.64 -29.19 1.79
N ALA A 69 18.64 -30.03 2.08
CA ALA A 69 19.53 -29.85 3.21
C ALA A 69 20.30 -28.52 3.13
N LEU A 70 20.86 -28.22 1.96
CA LEU A 70 21.59 -26.97 1.71
C LEU A 70 20.66 -25.76 1.79
N ALA A 71 19.47 -25.86 1.22
CA ALA A 71 18.46 -24.81 1.30
C ALA A 71 18.05 -24.52 2.76
N ALA A 72 17.86 -25.57 3.58
CA ALA A 72 17.56 -25.41 5.00
C ALA A 72 18.69 -24.77 5.81
N ILE A 73 19.96 -25.05 5.45
CA ILE A 73 21.13 -24.46 6.08
C ILE A 73 21.31 -22.98 5.67
N THR A 74 21.00 -22.65 4.41
CA THR A 74 21.24 -21.29 3.85
C THR A 74 20.08 -20.36 4.04
N ALA A 75 18.88 -20.86 4.29
CA ALA A 75 17.63 -20.12 4.32
C ALA A 75 17.57 -19.03 5.38
N ASP A 76 18.47 -18.67 6.18
CA ASP A 76 18.49 -17.53 7.12
C ASP A 76 19.90 -17.29 7.71
N ALA A 77 20.97 -17.63 6.98
CA ALA A 77 22.33 -17.55 7.50
C ALA A 77 23.00 -16.23 7.09
N PRO A 78 23.13 -15.24 7.99
CA PRO A 78 23.70 -13.93 7.67
C PRO A 78 25.24 -13.94 7.56
N SER A 79 25.91 -15.01 7.96
CA SER A 79 27.37 -15.11 7.91
C SER A 79 27.86 -16.53 7.72
N LEU A 80 29.10 -16.66 7.21
CA LEU A 80 29.78 -17.94 7.01
C LEU A 80 29.93 -18.75 8.31
N ALA A 81 30.13 -18.07 9.45
CA ALA A 81 30.24 -18.71 10.76
C ALA A 81 28.91 -19.36 11.21
N VAL A 82 27.78 -18.69 10.95
CA VAL A 82 26.42 -19.24 11.24
C VAL A 82 26.15 -20.44 10.32
N MET A 83 26.59 -20.39 9.05
CA MET A 83 26.47 -21.52 8.14
C MET A 83 27.30 -22.74 8.63
N GLN A 84 28.53 -22.53 9.09
CA GLN A 84 29.34 -23.61 9.62
C GLN A 84 28.71 -24.29 10.82
N THR A 85 28.22 -23.53 11.80
CA THR A 85 27.53 -24.08 12.99
C THR A 85 26.26 -24.85 12.58
N ARG A 86 25.47 -24.34 11.62
CA ARG A 86 24.27 -25.04 11.14
C ARG A 86 24.59 -26.33 10.39
N VAL A 87 25.72 -26.37 9.64
CA VAL A 87 26.18 -27.59 8.99
C VAL A 87 26.62 -28.66 10.02
N GLU A 88 27.31 -28.25 11.08
CA GLU A 88 27.75 -29.15 12.17
C GLU A 88 26.57 -29.71 12.97
N ASP A 89 25.54 -28.91 13.19
CA ASP A 89 24.32 -29.30 13.93
C ASP A 89 23.26 -30.01 13.06
N TYR A 90 23.47 -30.03 11.73
CA TYR A 90 22.49 -30.60 10.82
C TYR A 90 22.37 -32.12 10.95
N LYS A 91 21.19 -32.56 11.41
CA LYS A 91 20.82 -33.98 11.44
C LYS A 91 19.92 -34.25 10.24
N PRO A 92 20.39 -35.05 9.26
CA PRO A 92 19.52 -35.39 8.12
C PRO A 92 18.28 -36.15 8.62
N ALA A 93 17.14 -35.54 8.47
CA ALA A 93 15.84 -36.16 8.72
C ALA A 93 15.06 -36.14 7.41
N ALA A 94 14.49 -37.27 7.03
CA ALA A 94 13.57 -37.31 5.90
C ALA A 94 12.35 -36.45 6.25
N THR A 95 12.17 -35.36 5.52
CA THR A 95 10.99 -34.49 5.69
C THR A 95 9.87 -35.10 4.88
N THR A 96 8.76 -35.44 5.57
CA THR A 96 7.55 -35.91 4.90
C THR A 96 6.67 -34.69 4.65
N ALA A 97 6.57 -34.27 3.41
CA ALA A 97 5.66 -33.23 2.97
C ALA A 97 4.60 -33.85 2.05
N GLU A 98 3.39 -33.29 2.09
CA GLU A 98 2.36 -33.63 1.14
C GLU A 98 2.68 -32.96 -0.20
N GLY A 99 2.66 -33.72 -1.28
CA GLY A 99 3.00 -33.23 -2.62
C GLY A 99 1.85 -33.41 -3.60
N GLY A 100 1.86 -32.60 -4.64
CA GLY A 100 0.91 -32.67 -5.74
C GLY A 100 1.60 -32.60 -7.10
N THR A 101 0.81 -32.68 -8.15
CA THR A 101 1.28 -32.61 -9.53
C THR A 101 0.44 -31.60 -10.31
N VAL A 102 1.09 -30.75 -11.08
CA VAL A 102 0.42 -29.79 -11.97
C VAL A 102 -0.32 -30.54 -13.09
N ILE A 103 -1.61 -30.31 -13.22
CA ILE A 103 -2.47 -30.88 -14.23
C ILE A 103 -2.85 -29.89 -15.34
N SER A 104 -2.77 -28.60 -15.07
CA SER A 104 -3.02 -27.49 -16.01
C SER A 104 -2.16 -26.31 -15.65
N ALA A 105 -1.66 -25.55 -16.64
CA ALA A 105 -0.90 -24.33 -16.43
C ALA A 105 -1.34 -23.29 -17.47
N ALA A 106 -1.66 -22.08 -17.01
CA ALA A 106 -2.04 -20.94 -17.85
C ALA A 106 -1.69 -19.62 -17.18
N ASP A 107 -0.89 -18.79 -17.84
CA ASP A 107 -0.61 -17.38 -17.52
C ASP A 107 -0.40 -17.07 -16.02
N GLY A 108 0.35 -17.91 -15.31
CA GLY A 108 0.67 -17.70 -13.88
C GLY A 108 -0.33 -18.32 -12.91
N VAL A 109 -1.30 -19.08 -13.39
CA VAL A 109 -2.19 -19.92 -12.58
C VAL A 109 -2.02 -21.37 -12.98
N VAL A 110 -1.94 -22.27 -12.02
CA VAL A 110 -1.85 -23.71 -12.24
C VAL A 110 -2.90 -24.45 -11.43
N ASP A 111 -3.48 -25.47 -12.05
CA ASP A 111 -4.31 -26.45 -11.35
C ASP A 111 -3.42 -27.61 -10.90
N VAL A 112 -3.52 -27.99 -9.64
CA VAL A 112 -2.71 -29.04 -9.02
C VAL A 112 -3.62 -30.10 -8.43
N LYS A 113 -3.29 -31.36 -8.66
CA LYS A 113 -3.95 -32.51 -8.07
C LYS A 113 -3.09 -33.13 -6.98
N GLY A 114 -3.69 -33.55 -5.90
CA GLY A 114 -3.04 -33.95 -4.65
C GLY A 114 -2.98 -32.78 -3.65
N MET A 115 -2.34 -32.99 -2.51
CA MET A 115 -2.27 -32.04 -1.39
C MET A 115 -3.65 -31.72 -0.78
N ASP A 116 -4.39 -32.77 -0.44
CA ASP A 116 -5.77 -32.67 0.08
C ASP A 116 -5.90 -31.87 1.38
N GLN A 117 -4.80 -31.65 2.10
CA GLN A 117 -4.77 -30.85 3.32
C GLN A 117 -4.30 -29.41 3.10
N ALA A 118 -4.06 -29.00 1.86
CA ALA A 118 -3.67 -27.64 1.57
C ALA A 118 -4.80 -26.66 1.90
N VAL A 119 -4.43 -25.50 2.43
CA VAL A 119 -5.39 -24.48 2.82
C VAL A 119 -5.23 -23.21 1.98
N TYR A 120 -6.31 -22.46 1.84
CA TYR A 120 -6.29 -21.15 1.18
C TYR A 120 -5.19 -20.24 1.76
N GLY A 121 -4.44 -19.58 0.90
CA GLY A 121 -3.34 -18.69 1.26
C GLY A 121 -2.05 -19.40 1.66
N GLU A 122 -1.97 -20.73 1.50
CA GLU A 122 -0.72 -21.47 1.79
C GLU A 122 0.30 -21.30 0.69
N ILE A 123 1.57 -21.10 1.06
CA ILE A 123 2.70 -21.08 0.12
C ILE A 123 3.06 -22.51 -0.26
N VAL A 124 3.27 -22.71 -1.53
CA VAL A 124 3.78 -23.95 -2.10
C VAL A 124 5.07 -23.70 -2.87
N THR A 125 5.90 -24.72 -2.98
CA THR A 125 7.17 -24.68 -3.73
C THR A 125 7.17 -25.77 -4.77
N PHE A 126 7.51 -25.43 -6.00
CA PHE A 126 7.67 -26.34 -7.12
C PHE A 126 9.09 -26.91 -7.15
N ASP A 127 9.28 -28.04 -7.81
CA ASP A 127 10.58 -28.74 -7.91
C ASP A 127 11.67 -27.90 -8.59
N ASN A 128 11.29 -26.99 -9.52
CA ASN A 128 12.17 -26.01 -10.14
C ASN A 128 12.51 -24.81 -9.23
N GLY A 129 11.99 -24.78 -7.98
CA GLY A 129 12.16 -23.71 -6.99
C GLY A 129 11.22 -22.53 -7.18
N ALA A 130 10.25 -22.59 -8.12
CA ALA A 130 9.20 -21.59 -8.23
C ALA A 130 8.33 -21.58 -6.97
N LYS A 131 7.78 -20.42 -6.62
CA LYS A 131 6.87 -20.26 -5.49
C LYS A 131 5.48 -19.88 -5.97
N GLY A 132 4.48 -20.37 -5.27
CA GLY A 132 3.08 -20.02 -5.53
C GLY A 132 2.27 -19.98 -4.25
N MET A 133 1.02 -19.54 -4.37
CA MET A 133 0.04 -19.51 -3.28
C MET A 133 -1.26 -20.18 -3.69
N VAL A 134 -1.81 -20.99 -2.80
CA VAL A 134 -3.12 -21.63 -2.98
C VAL A 134 -4.22 -20.58 -2.93
N GLU A 135 -4.96 -20.39 -4.03
CA GLU A 135 -6.03 -19.39 -4.16
C GLU A 135 -7.42 -20.01 -4.32
N SER A 136 -7.49 -21.27 -4.73
CA SER A 136 -8.75 -22.02 -4.81
C SER A 136 -8.54 -23.43 -4.30
N VAL A 137 -9.51 -23.92 -3.54
CA VAL A 137 -9.55 -25.32 -3.04
C VAL A 137 -10.84 -25.93 -3.56
N GLU A 138 -10.73 -26.75 -4.58
CA GLU A 138 -11.83 -27.48 -5.21
C GLU A 138 -11.81 -28.96 -4.77
N PRO A 139 -12.91 -29.70 -4.94
CA PRO A 139 -12.98 -31.08 -4.49
C PRO A 139 -11.96 -32.04 -5.14
N ASP A 140 -11.47 -31.71 -6.33
CA ASP A 140 -10.63 -32.59 -7.16
C ASP A 140 -9.27 -31.93 -7.54
N HIS A 141 -9.09 -30.64 -7.30
CA HIS A 141 -7.86 -29.91 -7.59
C HIS A 141 -7.71 -28.65 -6.75
N LEU A 142 -6.50 -28.08 -6.75
CA LEU A 142 -6.18 -26.79 -6.15
C LEU A 142 -5.81 -25.81 -7.26
N GLY A 143 -6.36 -24.60 -7.22
CA GLY A 143 -5.92 -23.49 -8.05
C GLY A 143 -4.80 -22.73 -7.34
N ILE A 144 -3.62 -22.66 -7.92
CA ILE A 144 -2.43 -22.03 -7.36
C ILE A 144 -1.98 -20.88 -8.24
N MET A 145 -1.72 -19.73 -7.64
CA MET A 145 -1.09 -18.57 -8.30
C MET A 145 0.42 -18.68 -8.19
N LEU A 146 1.13 -18.50 -9.30
CA LEU A 146 2.59 -18.45 -9.35
C LEU A 146 3.08 -17.02 -9.14
N PHE A 147 4.10 -16.84 -8.30
CA PHE A 147 4.73 -15.55 -8.09
C PHE A 147 5.87 -15.29 -9.06
N ASP A 148 6.64 -16.32 -9.38
CA ASP A 148 7.84 -16.26 -10.22
C ASP A 148 7.91 -17.45 -11.18
N LYS A 149 8.88 -17.45 -12.09
CA LYS A 149 9.20 -18.56 -13.01
C LYS A 149 7.99 -19.17 -13.74
N ILE A 150 7.04 -18.30 -14.10
CA ILE A 150 5.74 -18.71 -14.69
C ILE A 150 5.94 -19.62 -15.91
N GLU A 151 6.92 -19.30 -16.76
CA GLU A 151 7.21 -20.04 -18.00
C GLU A 151 7.89 -21.39 -17.74
N GLU A 152 8.45 -21.60 -16.54
CA GLU A 152 9.18 -22.82 -16.18
C GLU A 152 8.29 -23.88 -15.52
N VAL A 153 7.03 -23.53 -15.17
CA VAL A 153 6.08 -24.46 -14.54
C VAL A 153 5.08 -24.98 -15.56
N GLY A 154 5.14 -26.27 -15.85
CA GLY A 154 4.27 -26.93 -16.81
C GLY A 154 3.53 -28.12 -16.23
N VAL A 155 2.69 -28.76 -17.05
CA VAL A 155 1.97 -29.98 -16.68
C VAL A 155 2.97 -31.08 -16.31
N GLY A 156 2.74 -31.74 -15.19
CA GLY A 156 3.63 -32.79 -14.65
C GLY A 156 4.68 -32.27 -13.65
N THR A 157 4.84 -30.95 -13.48
CA THR A 157 5.72 -30.37 -12.46
C THR A 157 5.24 -30.76 -11.07
N LEU A 158 6.18 -31.16 -10.22
CA LEU A 158 5.88 -31.52 -8.83
C LEU A 158 5.81 -30.27 -7.96
N VAL A 159 4.90 -30.30 -7.01
CA VAL A 159 4.69 -29.21 -6.07
C VAL A 159 4.55 -29.74 -4.65
N THR A 160 5.14 -29.03 -3.69
CA THR A 160 5.21 -29.44 -2.29
C THR A 160 4.62 -28.33 -1.41
N ARG A 161 3.86 -28.71 -0.40
CA ARG A 161 3.33 -27.80 0.61
C ARG A 161 4.44 -27.28 1.53
N SER A 162 4.34 -26.01 1.91
CA SER A 162 5.21 -25.45 2.95
C SER A 162 4.61 -25.53 4.36
N GLY A 163 3.30 -25.73 4.47
CA GLY A 163 2.56 -25.64 5.74
C GLY A 163 2.47 -24.19 6.30
N LYS A 164 2.93 -23.20 5.55
CA LYS A 164 2.97 -21.79 5.97
C LYS A 164 2.06 -20.94 5.10
N ARG A 165 1.30 -20.05 5.72
CA ARG A 165 0.52 -19.06 4.97
C ARG A 165 1.44 -18.02 4.34
N ALA A 166 1.01 -17.46 3.22
CA ALA A 166 1.70 -16.37 2.55
C ALA A 166 1.89 -15.18 3.49
N GLY A 167 3.09 -14.64 3.51
CA GLY A 167 3.46 -13.54 4.38
C GLY A 167 4.67 -12.80 3.84
N ILE A 168 5.07 -11.78 4.58
CA ILE A 168 6.21 -10.93 4.26
C ILE A 168 7.16 -10.86 5.47
N PRO A 169 8.48 -10.88 5.26
CA PRO A 169 9.41 -10.56 6.32
C PRO A 169 9.23 -9.10 6.76
N VAL A 170 9.32 -8.85 8.07
CA VAL A 170 9.10 -7.54 8.68
C VAL A 170 10.24 -7.18 9.63
N GLY A 171 10.49 -5.91 9.82
CA GLY A 171 11.55 -5.39 10.68
C GLY A 171 11.80 -3.90 10.44
N ASP A 172 12.52 -3.25 11.36
CA ASP A 172 12.89 -1.84 11.22
C ASP A 172 13.88 -1.63 10.05
N GLY A 173 14.63 -2.66 9.66
CA GLY A 173 15.54 -2.65 8.51
C GLY A 173 14.87 -2.44 7.15
N PHE A 174 13.55 -2.54 7.07
CA PHE A 174 12.76 -2.26 5.85
C PHE A 174 12.58 -0.77 5.58
N LEU A 175 12.79 0.11 6.57
CA LEU A 175 12.74 1.56 6.35
C LEU A 175 13.88 2.01 5.43
N GLY A 176 13.59 2.88 4.50
CA GLY A 176 14.56 3.38 3.51
C GLY A 176 14.77 2.46 2.31
N ARG A 177 14.03 1.36 2.22
CA ARG A 177 14.21 0.33 1.21
C ARG A 177 13.08 0.31 0.17
N VAL A 178 13.41 -0.21 -1.01
CA VAL A 178 12.45 -0.56 -2.05
C VAL A 178 12.44 -2.09 -2.17
N ILE A 179 11.29 -2.69 -1.96
CA ILE A 179 11.11 -4.14 -1.87
C ILE A 179 10.04 -4.65 -2.84
N SER A 180 10.14 -5.92 -3.20
CA SER A 180 9.08 -6.66 -3.88
C SER A 180 7.91 -6.98 -2.93
N PRO A 181 6.75 -7.41 -3.43
CA PRO A 181 5.64 -7.88 -2.58
C PRO A 181 5.99 -9.11 -1.73
N LEU A 182 7.06 -9.82 -2.05
CA LEU A 182 7.58 -10.95 -1.26
C LEU A 182 8.59 -10.51 -0.18
N GLY A 183 8.88 -9.20 -0.06
CA GLY A 183 9.84 -8.64 0.88
C GLY A 183 11.29 -8.69 0.43
N GLU A 184 11.56 -9.05 -0.83
CA GLU A 184 12.90 -9.09 -1.40
C GLU A 184 13.37 -7.68 -1.78
N PRO A 185 14.60 -7.26 -1.44
CA PRO A 185 15.09 -5.93 -1.81
C PRO A 185 15.36 -5.85 -3.32
N ILE A 186 14.83 -4.79 -3.95
CA ILE A 186 15.01 -4.51 -5.38
C ILE A 186 15.74 -3.18 -5.64
N ASP A 187 16.29 -2.58 -4.60
CA ASP A 187 16.98 -1.29 -4.62
C ASP A 187 18.52 -1.40 -4.76
N GLY A 188 19.03 -2.62 -4.89
CA GLY A 188 20.47 -2.86 -5.02
C GLY A 188 21.31 -2.63 -3.75
N LYS A 189 20.68 -2.37 -2.59
CA LYS A 189 21.37 -2.07 -1.32
C LYS A 189 21.70 -3.32 -0.47
N GLY A 190 21.60 -4.51 -1.05
CA GLY A 190 21.86 -5.77 -0.37
C GLY A 190 20.68 -6.29 0.47
N PRO A 191 20.86 -7.44 1.14
CA PRO A 191 19.81 -8.11 1.90
C PRO A 191 19.34 -7.25 3.07
N ILE A 192 18.12 -7.53 3.54
CA ILE A 192 17.47 -6.85 4.68
C ILE A 192 17.39 -7.87 5.83
N GLU A 193 17.83 -7.48 7.01
CA GLU A 193 17.63 -8.28 8.22
C GLU A 193 16.17 -8.17 8.66
N ALA A 194 15.49 -9.32 8.72
CA ALA A 194 14.13 -9.41 9.18
C ALA A 194 14.08 -9.71 10.68
N GLU A 195 13.19 -9.04 11.42
CA GLU A 195 12.93 -9.29 12.84
C GLU A 195 11.79 -10.30 13.05
N GLY A 196 10.97 -10.52 12.01
CA GLY A 196 9.83 -11.42 12.07
C GLY A 196 9.20 -11.67 10.71
N TYR A 197 8.06 -12.34 10.74
CA TYR A 197 7.30 -12.68 9.54
C TYR A 197 5.81 -12.48 9.81
N ASN A 198 5.15 -11.62 9.04
CA ASN A 198 3.71 -11.35 9.16
C ASN A 198 2.95 -11.95 7.98
N PRO A 199 1.81 -12.64 8.23
CA PRO A 199 0.94 -13.10 7.15
C PRO A 199 0.38 -11.89 6.37
N ILE A 200 0.34 -12.00 5.04
CA ILE A 200 -0.23 -10.92 4.20
C ILE A 200 -1.75 -10.82 4.38
N GLU A 201 -2.42 -11.93 4.65
CA GLU A 201 -3.83 -11.95 4.99
C GLU A 201 -4.02 -12.17 6.49
N LYS A 202 -4.64 -11.19 7.13
CA LYS A 202 -4.95 -11.20 8.55
C LYS A 202 -6.31 -10.54 8.76
N GLN A 203 -7.05 -11.02 9.73
CA GLN A 203 -8.30 -10.38 10.14
C GLN A 203 -8.03 -8.97 10.68
N ALA A 204 -8.83 -8.00 10.26
CA ALA A 204 -8.77 -6.64 10.79
C ALA A 204 -9.03 -6.62 12.30
N PRO A 205 -8.44 -5.66 13.05
CA PRO A 205 -8.73 -5.47 14.47
C PRO A 205 -10.23 -5.33 14.73
N GLY A 206 -10.70 -5.97 15.80
CA GLY A 206 -12.11 -5.95 16.21
C GLY A 206 -12.59 -4.56 16.67
N ILE A 207 -13.91 -4.39 16.79
CA ILE A 207 -14.52 -3.11 17.18
C ILE A 207 -14.01 -2.64 18.55
N LEU A 208 -13.86 -3.57 19.50
CA LEU A 208 -13.41 -3.27 20.87
C LEU A 208 -11.92 -2.94 20.97
N GLU A 209 -11.13 -3.24 19.94
CA GLU A 209 -9.70 -2.96 19.88
C GLU A 209 -9.39 -1.58 19.34
N ARG A 210 -10.37 -0.95 18.70
CA ARG A 210 -10.25 0.37 18.04
C ARG A 210 -10.66 1.50 18.98
N GLN A 211 -10.09 2.68 18.73
CA GLN A 211 -10.56 3.93 19.31
C GLN A 211 -10.90 4.95 18.23
N SER A 212 -11.58 6.03 18.65
CA SER A 212 -12.00 7.10 17.77
C SER A 212 -10.81 7.82 17.13
N VAL A 213 -11.00 8.26 15.90
CA VAL A 213 -10.02 9.04 15.13
C VAL A 213 -10.18 10.52 15.51
N ASP A 214 -9.28 11.03 16.33
CA ASP A 214 -9.30 12.40 16.86
C ASP A 214 -7.95 13.13 16.76
N THR A 215 -6.93 12.44 16.27
CA THR A 215 -5.58 12.99 16.13
C THR A 215 -5.30 13.31 14.66
N PRO A 216 -4.91 14.56 14.31
CA PRO A 216 -4.66 14.93 12.94
C PRO A 216 -3.51 14.15 12.30
N LEU A 217 -3.65 13.85 11.01
CA LEU A 217 -2.56 13.52 10.11
C LEU A 217 -2.49 14.64 9.06
N HIS A 218 -1.57 15.57 9.25
CA HIS A 218 -1.42 16.71 8.35
C HIS A 218 -0.79 16.24 7.03
N THR A 219 -1.45 16.55 5.92
CA THR A 219 -0.91 16.30 4.58
C THR A 219 0.08 17.38 4.14
N GLY A 220 0.04 18.54 4.80
CA GLY A 220 0.78 19.72 4.41
C GLY A 220 0.19 20.43 3.18
N ILE A 221 -0.97 20.01 2.72
CA ILE A 221 -1.69 20.59 1.59
C ILE A 221 -2.85 21.42 2.13
N LEU A 222 -2.75 22.74 1.96
CA LEU A 222 -3.69 23.69 2.54
C LEU A 222 -5.14 23.38 2.19
N ALA A 223 -5.43 23.06 0.93
CA ALA A 223 -6.78 22.73 0.45
C ALA A 223 -7.37 21.47 1.10
N ILE A 224 -6.51 20.51 1.49
CA ILE A 224 -6.94 19.26 2.11
C ILE A 224 -7.08 19.45 3.61
N ASP A 225 -6.02 19.89 4.29
CA ASP A 225 -5.99 19.97 5.75
C ASP A 225 -7.04 20.94 6.29
N SER A 226 -7.36 22.03 5.53
CA SER A 226 -8.40 22.99 5.92
C SER A 226 -9.82 22.46 5.72
N MET A 227 -10.12 21.81 4.59
CA MET A 227 -11.50 21.48 4.21
C MET A 227 -11.86 20.00 4.37
N PHE A 228 -10.88 19.11 4.24
CA PHE A 228 -11.07 17.64 4.25
C PHE A 228 -10.01 16.98 5.13
N PRO A 229 -9.97 17.32 6.42
CA PRO A 229 -8.91 16.87 7.32
C PRO A 229 -8.90 15.36 7.45
N ILE A 230 -7.69 14.83 7.55
CA ILE A 230 -7.43 13.40 7.69
C ILE A 230 -6.94 13.14 9.12
N GLY A 231 -7.49 12.11 9.76
CA GLY A 231 -7.07 11.68 11.09
C GLY A 231 -6.22 10.40 11.04
N ARG A 232 -5.39 10.21 12.07
CA ARG A 232 -4.59 8.99 12.23
C ARG A 232 -5.51 7.80 12.47
N GLY A 233 -5.46 6.83 11.55
CA GLY A 233 -6.34 5.66 11.54
C GLY A 233 -7.51 5.76 10.55
N GLN A 234 -7.64 6.87 9.82
CA GLN A 234 -8.67 7.09 8.81
C GLN A 234 -8.27 6.48 7.46
N ARG A 235 -9.28 6.16 6.66
CA ARG A 235 -9.14 5.75 5.25
C ARG A 235 -9.71 6.85 4.38
N GLU A 236 -8.87 7.62 3.72
CA GLU A 236 -9.29 8.73 2.86
C GLU A 236 -8.89 8.43 1.41
N LEU A 237 -9.89 8.30 0.54
CA LEU A 237 -9.72 7.97 -0.86
C LEU A 237 -9.23 9.19 -1.65
N ILE A 238 -8.21 9.02 -2.49
CA ILE A 238 -7.82 9.99 -3.51
C ILE A 238 -8.32 9.48 -4.86
N ILE A 239 -9.27 10.18 -5.46
CA ILE A 239 -9.96 9.72 -6.67
C ILE A 239 -9.96 10.81 -7.76
N GLY A 240 -9.83 10.41 -9.01
CA GLY A 240 -9.87 11.31 -10.17
C GLY A 240 -9.25 10.68 -11.42
N ASP A 241 -9.33 11.38 -12.54
CA ASP A 241 -8.81 10.91 -13.82
C ASP A 241 -7.27 10.81 -13.83
N ARG A 242 -6.74 10.20 -14.88
CA ARG A 242 -5.28 10.12 -15.07
C ARG A 242 -4.66 11.51 -15.11
N GLN A 243 -3.47 11.65 -14.51
CA GLN A 243 -2.66 12.87 -14.51
C GLN A 243 -3.30 14.07 -13.79
N THR A 244 -4.28 13.88 -12.92
CA THR A 244 -4.88 14.95 -12.10
C THR A 244 -4.11 15.28 -10.82
N GLY A 245 -2.98 14.59 -10.56
CA GLY A 245 -2.12 14.86 -9.42
C GLY A 245 -2.32 13.94 -8.21
N LYS A 246 -3.02 12.79 -8.35
CA LYS A 246 -3.27 11.83 -7.24
C LYS A 246 -1.99 11.40 -6.53
N THR A 247 -1.02 10.89 -7.28
CA THR A 247 0.30 10.48 -6.76
C THR A 247 1.05 11.65 -6.10
N SER A 248 0.90 12.87 -6.64
CA SER A 248 1.56 14.07 -6.08
C SER A 248 1.03 14.43 -4.69
N ILE A 249 -0.30 14.34 -4.49
CA ILE A 249 -0.90 14.54 -3.16
C ILE A 249 -0.38 13.50 -2.17
N ALA A 250 -0.34 12.22 -2.57
CA ALA A 250 0.19 11.17 -1.72
C ALA A 250 1.68 11.38 -1.38
N THR A 251 2.49 11.81 -2.35
CA THR A 251 3.91 12.12 -2.14
C THR A 251 4.09 13.30 -1.19
N ASP A 252 3.35 14.40 -1.38
CA ASP A 252 3.41 15.56 -0.49
C ASP A 252 2.97 15.21 0.94
N ALA A 253 1.93 14.38 1.08
CA ALA A 253 1.52 13.85 2.38
C ALA A 253 2.63 13.04 3.07
N ILE A 254 3.39 12.22 2.32
CA ILE A 254 4.56 11.52 2.85
C ILE A 254 5.67 12.52 3.26
N LEU A 255 5.98 13.49 2.40
CA LEU A 255 7.00 14.51 2.70
C LEU A 255 6.70 15.29 3.98
N ASN A 256 5.42 15.57 4.23
CA ASN A 256 5.00 16.29 5.42
C ASN A 256 5.14 15.49 6.72
N GLN A 257 5.37 14.17 6.65
CA GLN A 257 5.56 13.35 7.85
C GLN A 257 6.97 13.46 8.45
N LYS A 258 7.86 14.24 7.85
CA LYS A 258 9.19 14.49 8.40
C LYS A 258 9.07 15.05 9.82
N ASN A 259 9.76 14.41 10.77
CA ASN A 259 9.77 14.76 12.20
C ASN A 259 8.42 14.63 12.96
N THR A 260 7.39 14.01 12.36
CA THR A 260 6.10 13.78 13.04
C THR A 260 6.05 12.45 13.79
N GLY A 261 7.05 11.58 13.58
CA GLY A 261 7.08 10.22 14.10
C GLY A 261 6.17 9.24 13.35
N VAL A 262 5.55 9.66 12.26
CA VAL A 262 4.74 8.80 11.38
C VAL A 262 5.66 8.12 10.38
N LEU A 263 5.59 6.80 10.31
CA LEU A 263 6.27 5.99 9.30
C LEU A 263 5.41 5.90 8.05
N CYS A 264 6.03 5.78 6.88
CA CYS A 264 5.31 5.78 5.62
C CYS A 264 5.57 4.50 4.84
N ILE A 265 4.52 4.00 4.19
CA ILE A 265 4.63 2.87 3.25
C ILE A 265 3.95 3.30 1.95
N TYR A 266 4.69 3.27 0.86
CA TYR A 266 4.15 3.53 -0.47
C TYR A 266 4.07 2.23 -1.25
N VAL A 267 2.86 1.80 -1.58
CA VAL A 267 2.62 0.56 -2.34
C VAL A 267 2.31 0.93 -3.78
N ALA A 268 3.25 0.65 -4.67
CA ALA A 268 3.08 0.82 -6.12
C ALA A 268 2.50 -0.45 -6.72
N ILE A 269 1.33 -0.36 -7.35
CA ILE A 269 0.59 -1.51 -7.89
C ILE A 269 0.43 -1.33 -9.40
N GLY A 270 1.05 -2.19 -10.20
CA GLY A 270 0.96 -2.16 -11.65
C GLY A 270 1.46 -0.85 -12.28
N GLN A 271 2.35 -0.12 -11.60
CA GLN A 271 2.94 1.12 -12.08
C GLN A 271 4.13 0.84 -13.00
N LYS A 272 4.42 1.77 -13.92
CA LYS A 272 5.65 1.68 -14.72
C LYS A 272 6.87 1.81 -13.81
N ALA A 273 7.89 0.99 -14.04
CA ALA A 273 9.14 1.04 -13.27
C ALA A 273 9.76 2.46 -13.22
N SER A 274 9.68 3.21 -14.34
CA SER A 274 10.15 4.61 -14.40
C SER A 274 9.36 5.54 -13.48
N SER A 275 8.05 5.30 -13.27
CA SER A 275 7.23 6.09 -12.34
C SER A 275 7.60 5.80 -10.90
N ILE A 276 7.84 4.53 -10.56
CA ILE A 276 8.28 4.11 -9.22
C ILE A 276 9.67 4.70 -8.92
N ALA A 277 10.59 4.61 -9.87
CA ALA A 277 11.93 5.18 -9.74
C ALA A 277 11.88 6.71 -9.51
N ARG A 278 10.97 7.42 -10.19
CA ARG A 278 10.77 8.84 -9.97
C ARG A 278 10.26 9.14 -8.56
N VAL A 279 9.24 8.44 -8.09
CA VAL A 279 8.72 8.62 -6.72
C VAL A 279 9.82 8.33 -5.68
N ALA A 280 10.56 7.23 -5.84
CA ALA A 280 11.68 6.90 -4.96
C ALA A 280 12.77 7.99 -4.98
N GLY A 281 13.10 8.51 -6.16
CA GLY A 281 14.06 9.61 -6.33
C GLY A 281 13.59 10.92 -5.69
N ASP A 282 12.30 11.28 -5.85
CA ASP A 282 11.71 12.46 -5.23
C ASP A 282 11.70 12.34 -3.69
N LEU A 283 11.30 11.19 -3.14
CA LEU A 283 11.36 10.93 -1.70
C LEU A 283 12.80 10.95 -1.17
N GLN A 284 13.74 10.37 -1.90
CA GLN A 284 15.17 10.39 -1.54
C GLN A 284 15.74 11.82 -1.53
N LYS A 285 15.44 12.61 -2.57
CA LYS A 285 15.89 14.00 -2.71
C LYS A 285 15.43 14.89 -1.53
N HIS A 286 14.23 14.66 -1.03
CA HIS A 286 13.67 15.41 0.08
C HIS A 286 13.93 14.76 1.46
N GLY A 287 14.68 13.67 1.52
CA GLY A 287 15.07 12.97 2.75
C GLY A 287 13.94 12.14 3.39
N ALA A 288 12.85 11.87 2.66
CA ALA A 288 11.71 11.13 3.18
C ALA A 288 11.93 9.61 3.18
N MET A 289 12.89 9.10 2.43
CA MET A 289 13.19 7.65 2.42
C MET A 289 13.61 7.13 3.80
N SER A 290 14.18 7.95 4.67
CA SER A 290 14.60 7.51 6.02
C SER A 290 13.47 6.96 6.90
N TYR A 291 12.23 7.35 6.62
CA TYR A 291 11.02 6.89 7.33
C TYR A 291 9.99 6.26 6.37
N THR A 292 10.38 5.93 5.15
CA THR A 292 9.48 5.40 4.13
C THR A 292 10.00 4.08 3.57
N THR A 293 9.10 3.10 3.40
CA THR A 293 9.35 1.87 2.64
C THR A 293 8.50 1.90 1.37
N ILE A 294 9.06 1.49 0.25
CA ILE A 294 8.33 1.33 -1.01
C ILE A 294 8.16 -0.16 -1.28
N VAL A 295 6.92 -0.61 -1.41
CA VAL A 295 6.57 -1.96 -1.89
C VAL A 295 6.16 -1.84 -3.35
N ALA A 296 6.91 -2.46 -4.25
CA ALA A 296 6.71 -2.25 -5.68
C ALA A 296 6.35 -3.55 -6.41
N ALA A 297 5.17 -3.54 -7.03
CA ALA A 297 4.76 -4.46 -8.08
C ALA A 297 4.59 -3.67 -9.37
N THR A 298 5.50 -3.87 -10.31
CA THR A 298 5.53 -3.12 -11.58
C THR A 298 4.45 -3.61 -12.55
N ALA A 299 4.21 -2.86 -13.62
CA ALA A 299 3.28 -3.27 -14.68
C ALA A 299 3.77 -4.49 -15.49
N SER A 300 5.05 -4.83 -15.40
CA SER A 300 5.65 -6.02 -16.02
C SER A 300 5.64 -7.24 -15.10
N ASP A 301 5.34 -7.05 -13.82
CA ASP A 301 5.25 -8.18 -12.89
C ASP A 301 3.92 -8.93 -13.07
N SER A 302 3.90 -10.18 -12.65
CA SER A 302 2.73 -11.05 -12.76
C SER A 302 1.52 -10.49 -12.02
N ALA A 303 0.32 -10.84 -12.48
CA ALA A 303 -0.92 -10.45 -11.80
C ALA A 303 -0.94 -10.90 -10.32
N PRO A 304 -0.49 -12.10 -9.94
CA PRO A 304 -0.34 -12.51 -8.55
C PRO A 304 0.52 -11.57 -7.69
N LEU A 305 1.66 -11.09 -8.18
CA LEU A 305 2.49 -10.13 -7.44
C LEU A 305 1.79 -8.78 -7.26
N GLN A 306 1.09 -8.30 -8.30
CA GLN A 306 0.29 -7.08 -8.20
C GLN A 306 -0.88 -7.24 -7.21
N TYR A 307 -1.48 -8.43 -7.14
CA TYR A 307 -2.55 -8.76 -6.22
C TYR A 307 -2.09 -8.76 -4.75
N ILE A 308 -0.96 -9.38 -4.43
CA ILE A 308 -0.49 -9.45 -3.04
C ILE A 308 0.18 -8.17 -2.55
N ALA A 309 0.63 -7.27 -3.43
CA ALA A 309 1.38 -6.07 -3.06
C ALA A 309 0.70 -5.20 -1.98
N PRO A 310 -0.59 -4.83 -2.07
CA PRO A 310 -1.23 -4.03 -1.03
C PRO A 310 -1.36 -4.77 0.29
N TYR A 311 -1.59 -6.07 0.27
CA TYR A 311 -1.63 -6.89 1.48
C TYR A 311 -0.27 -7.01 2.16
N ALA A 312 0.81 -7.15 1.36
CA ALA A 312 2.18 -7.17 1.85
C ALA A 312 2.56 -5.84 2.51
N GLY A 313 2.24 -4.71 1.86
CA GLY A 313 2.43 -3.38 2.44
C GLY A 313 1.66 -3.19 3.74
N THR A 314 0.42 -3.69 3.81
CA THR A 314 -0.41 -3.62 5.02
C THR A 314 0.16 -4.50 6.13
N ALA A 315 0.65 -5.70 5.83
CA ALA A 315 1.28 -6.58 6.82
C ALA A 315 2.54 -5.96 7.44
N LEU A 316 3.33 -5.22 6.64
CA LEU A 316 4.44 -4.42 7.14
C LEU A 316 3.96 -3.23 7.99
N ALA A 317 2.88 -2.55 7.59
CA ALA A 317 2.28 -1.47 8.39
C ALA A 317 1.78 -1.97 9.74
N GLU A 318 1.17 -3.14 9.79
CA GLU A 318 0.70 -3.78 11.04
C GLU A 318 1.83 -4.13 12.00
N TYR A 319 3.02 -4.49 11.48
CA TYR A 319 4.19 -4.69 12.32
C TYR A 319 4.55 -3.40 13.08
N PHE A 320 4.60 -2.25 12.40
CA PHE A 320 4.87 -0.97 13.04
C PHE A 320 3.71 -0.51 13.95
N MET A 321 2.45 -0.71 13.54
CA MET A 321 1.28 -0.42 14.36
C MET A 321 1.31 -1.23 15.66
N GLY A 322 1.70 -2.50 15.61
CA GLY A 322 1.89 -3.36 16.78
C GLY A 322 3.00 -2.88 17.73
N LYS A 323 3.98 -2.12 17.22
CA LYS A 323 5.00 -1.42 18.03
C LYS A 323 4.51 -0.05 18.56
N GLY A 324 3.22 0.27 18.45
CA GLY A 324 2.64 1.55 18.89
C GLY A 324 2.97 2.75 17.98
N LYS A 325 3.44 2.51 16.75
CA LYS A 325 3.76 3.57 15.79
C LYS A 325 2.54 3.94 14.97
N SER A 326 2.49 5.20 14.52
CA SER A 326 1.56 5.65 13.50
C SER A 326 2.16 5.43 12.11
N VAL A 327 1.37 4.86 11.21
CA VAL A 327 1.80 4.56 9.84
C VAL A 327 0.85 5.24 8.85
N LEU A 328 1.41 5.86 7.82
CA LEU A 328 0.70 6.33 6.65
C LEU A 328 0.97 5.35 5.52
N ILE A 329 -0.07 4.69 5.00
CA ILE A 329 0.06 3.79 3.87
C ILE A 329 -0.67 4.34 2.64
N VAL A 330 0.01 4.36 1.50
CA VAL A 330 -0.53 4.77 0.20
C VAL A 330 -0.65 3.55 -0.70
N TYR A 331 -1.80 3.38 -1.35
CA TYR A 331 -2.01 2.33 -2.37
C TYR A 331 -2.17 2.97 -3.74
N ASP A 332 -1.15 2.97 -4.56
CA ASP A 332 -1.16 3.60 -5.89
C ASP A 332 -1.02 2.54 -7.02
N ASP A 333 -2.12 2.01 -7.60
CA ASP A 333 -3.52 2.31 -7.33
C ASP A 333 -4.38 1.04 -7.20
N LEU A 334 -5.50 1.17 -6.50
CA LEU A 334 -6.44 0.06 -6.30
C LEU A 334 -7.25 -0.30 -7.56
N SER A 335 -7.33 0.58 -8.57
CA SER A 335 -7.94 0.24 -9.86
C SER A 335 -7.16 -0.87 -10.55
N LYS A 336 -5.81 -0.79 -10.56
CA LYS A 336 -4.94 -1.83 -11.12
C LYS A 336 -4.94 -3.09 -10.26
N HIS A 337 -5.03 -2.94 -8.95
CA HIS A 337 -5.21 -4.07 -8.04
C HIS A 337 -6.47 -4.89 -8.40
N ALA A 338 -7.60 -4.21 -8.62
CA ALA A 338 -8.83 -4.86 -9.06
C ALA A 338 -8.67 -5.55 -10.44
N VAL A 339 -7.96 -4.92 -11.38
CA VAL A 339 -7.69 -5.52 -12.71
C VAL A 339 -6.84 -6.79 -12.57
N ALA A 340 -5.81 -6.78 -11.73
CA ALA A 340 -5.00 -7.96 -11.46
C ALA A 340 -5.85 -9.10 -10.86
N TYR A 341 -6.69 -8.77 -9.88
CA TYR A 341 -7.61 -9.74 -9.28
C TYR A 341 -8.63 -10.30 -10.28
N ARG A 342 -9.16 -9.46 -11.19
CA ARG A 342 -10.03 -9.89 -12.28
C ARG A 342 -9.34 -10.88 -13.20
N ALA A 343 -8.09 -10.60 -13.59
CA ALA A 343 -7.31 -11.48 -14.44
C ALA A 343 -7.11 -12.86 -13.78
N ILE A 344 -6.68 -12.90 -12.51
CA ILE A 344 -6.52 -14.13 -11.74
C ILE A 344 -7.84 -14.90 -11.64
N SER A 345 -8.93 -14.22 -11.31
CA SER A 345 -10.25 -14.85 -11.13
C SER A 345 -10.79 -15.47 -12.42
N LEU A 346 -10.54 -14.84 -13.57
CA LEU A 346 -10.91 -15.39 -14.87
C LEU A 346 -10.05 -16.61 -15.22
N LEU A 347 -8.76 -16.61 -14.91
CA LEU A 347 -7.88 -17.77 -15.09
C LEU A 347 -8.30 -18.95 -14.20
N LEU A 348 -8.73 -18.67 -12.97
CA LEU A 348 -9.32 -19.65 -12.04
C LEU A 348 -10.77 -20.03 -12.41
N ARG A 349 -11.28 -19.59 -13.56
CA ARG A 349 -12.63 -19.89 -14.07
C ARG A 349 -13.76 -19.48 -13.13
N ARG A 350 -13.53 -18.51 -12.24
CA ARG A 350 -14.58 -17.93 -11.40
C ARG A 350 -15.58 -17.17 -12.27
N SER A 351 -16.87 -17.28 -11.96
CA SER A 351 -17.93 -16.62 -12.73
C SER A 351 -17.79 -15.10 -12.70
N PRO A 352 -17.70 -14.43 -13.87
CA PRO A 352 -17.59 -12.98 -13.92
C PRO A 352 -18.93 -12.30 -13.62
N GLY A 353 -18.87 -11.18 -12.89
CA GLY A 353 -19.98 -10.29 -12.64
C GLY A 353 -19.91 -9.00 -13.47
N ARG A 354 -20.34 -7.86 -12.86
CA ARG A 354 -20.31 -6.54 -13.49
C ARG A 354 -18.89 -6.20 -13.97
N GLU A 355 -18.75 -5.69 -15.19
CA GLU A 355 -17.49 -5.33 -15.84
C GLU A 355 -16.44 -6.46 -15.83
N ALA A 356 -16.92 -7.72 -15.82
CA ALA A 356 -16.13 -8.94 -15.72
C ALA A 356 -15.33 -9.08 -14.41
N TYR A 357 -15.58 -8.26 -13.39
CA TYR A 357 -15.03 -8.49 -12.06
C TYR A 357 -15.72 -9.66 -11.36
N PRO A 358 -15.02 -10.41 -10.52
CA PRO A 358 -15.64 -11.44 -9.70
C PRO A 358 -16.57 -10.83 -8.65
N GLY A 359 -17.57 -11.59 -8.19
CA GLY A 359 -18.59 -11.12 -7.27
C GLY A 359 -18.06 -10.64 -5.92
N ASP A 360 -16.89 -11.07 -5.52
CA ASP A 360 -16.21 -10.76 -4.25
C ASP A 360 -15.21 -9.59 -4.33
N VAL A 361 -15.18 -8.82 -5.44
CA VAL A 361 -14.25 -7.68 -5.59
C VAL A 361 -14.49 -6.58 -4.54
N PHE A 362 -15.71 -6.44 -4.02
CA PHE A 362 -15.96 -5.58 -2.87
C PHE A 362 -15.19 -6.06 -1.63
N TYR A 363 -15.26 -7.36 -1.36
CA TYR A 363 -14.56 -7.97 -0.23
C TYR A 363 -13.04 -7.88 -0.37
N LEU A 364 -12.51 -7.95 -1.58
CA LEU A 364 -11.09 -7.72 -1.87
C LEU A 364 -10.58 -6.41 -1.23
N HIS A 365 -11.25 -5.29 -1.51
CA HIS A 365 -10.84 -3.99 -0.99
C HIS A 365 -11.27 -3.75 0.46
N SER A 366 -12.44 -4.26 0.89
CA SER A 366 -12.91 -4.05 2.25
C SER A 366 -12.03 -4.78 3.27
N ARG A 367 -11.65 -6.05 3.03
CA ARG A 367 -10.76 -6.79 3.93
C ARG A 367 -9.34 -6.20 4.01
N LEU A 368 -8.89 -5.48 2.96
CA LEU A 368 -7.65 -4.74 2.94
C LEU A 368 -7.76 -3.46 3.79
N LEU A 369 -8.72 -2.60 3.45
CA LEU A 369 -8.84 -1.26 4.01
C LEU A 369 -9.35 -1.26 5.46
N GLU A 370 -10.15 -2.25 5.87
CA GLU A 370 -10.58 -2.40 7.26
C GLU A 370 -9.43 -2.67 8.25
N ARG A 371 -8.27 -3.10 7.77
CA ARG A 371 -7.06 -3.26 8.59
C ARG A 371 -6.46 -1.91 9.00
N SER A 372 -6.83 -0.83 8.31
CA SER A 372 -6.45 0.54 8.67
C SER A 372 -7.37 1.08 9.74
N CYS A 373 -6.82 1.36 10.90
CA CYS A 373 -7.55 1.86 12.07
C CYS A 373 -6.59 2.51 13.08
N ARG A 374 -7.14 3.08 14.13
CA ARG A 374 -6.40 3.49 15.32
C ARG A 374 -6.69 2.50 16.44
N MET A 375 -5.63 1.93 17.00
CA MET A 375 -5.71 1.02 18.15
C MET A 375 -5.93 1.79 19.44
N ARG A 376 -6.59 1.17 20.41
CA ARG A 376 -6.72 1.72 21.76
C ARG A 376 -5.34 1.88 22.42
N ASP A 377 -5.22 2.88 23.30
CA ASP A 377 -3.95 3.20 23.96
C ASP A 377 -3.45 2.05 24.86
N ASP A 378 -4.37 1.30 25.49
CA ASP A 378 -4.05 0.11 26.27
C ASP A 378 -3.57 -1.09 25.42
N LEU A 379 -3.78 -1.05 24.10
CA LEU A 379 -3.28 -2.01 23.12
C LEU A 379 -2.08 -1.45 22.30
N GLY A 380 -1.42 -0.40 22.82
CA GLY A 380 -0.24 0.21 22.21
C GLY A 380 -0.49 1.51 21.44
N GLY A 381 -1.74 1.90 21.18
CA GLY A 381 -2.10 3.21 20.61
C GLY A 381 -1.63 3.46 19.18
N GLY A 382 -1.08 2.46 18.47
CA GLY A 382 -0.63 2.57 17.09
C GLY A 382 -1.78 2.79 16.11
N SER A 383 -1.46 3.29 14.92
CA SER A 383 -2.47 3.54 13.88
C SER A 383 -1.95 3.27 12.47
N ILE A 384 -2.85 2.88 11.57
CA ILE A 384 -2.60 2.85 10.13
C ILE A 384 -3.62 3.78 9.46
N THR A 385 -3.13 4.85 8.83
CA THR A 385 -3.93 5.76 8.01
C THR A 385 -3.74 5.38 6.55
N ALA A 386 -4.81 5.11 5.83
CA ALA A 386 -4.76 4.68 4.44
C ALA A 386 -5.14 5.80 3.48
N LEU A 387 -4.32 5.99 2.45
CA LEU A 387 -4.61 6.81 1.28
C LEU A 387 -4.71 5.90 0.04
N PRO A 388 -5.82 5.20 -0.17
CA PRO A 388 -6.04 4.48 -1.42
C PRO A 388 -6.22 5.48 -2.57
N ILE A 389 -5.66 5.13 -3.73
CA ILE A 389 -5.82 5.88 -4.97
C ILE A 389 -6.68 5.05 -5.92
N VAL A 390 -7.67 5.70 -6.55
CA VAL A 390 -8.52 5.10 -7.58
C VAL A 390 -8.53 6.00 -8.82
N GLU A 391 -8.41 5.41 -9.99
CA GLU A 391 -8.54 6.11 -11.27
C GLU A 391 -10.00 6.10 -11.75
N THR A 392 -10.48 7.26 -12.20
CA THR A 392 -11.74 7.40 -12.94
C THR A 392 -11.46 7.58 -14.43
N GLN A 393 -12.50 7.43 -15.24
CA GLN A 393 -12.50 7.76 -16.66
C GLN A 393 -13.54 8.85 -16.88
N ALA A 394 -13.13 9.99 -17.42
CA ALA A 394 -13.99 11.16 -17.66
C ALA A 394 -14.78 11.62 -16.41
N GLY A 395 -14.19 11.49 -15.22
CA GLY A 395 -14.81 11.89 -13.96
C GLY A 395 -15.93 10.96 -13.47
N ASP A 396 -16.14 9.79 -14.10
CA ASP A 396 -17.21 8.86 -13.70
C ASP A 396 -16.92 8.17 -12.36
N VAL A 397 -17.51 8.69 -11.29
CA VAL A 397 -17.48 8.10 -9.95
C VAL A 397 -18.52 7.00 -9.75
N SER A 398 -19.44 6.80 -10.72
CA SER A 398 -20.49 5.77 -10.67
C SER A 398 -20.04 4.41 -11.20
N ALA A 399 -18.82 4.33 -11.76
CA ALA A 399 -18.20 3.08 -12.19
C ALA A 399 -18.03 2.09 -11.02
N TYR A 400 -17.87 0.82 -11.31
CA TYR A 400 -17.98 -0.25 -10.31
C TYR A 400 -16.90 -0.17 -9.22
N ILE A 401 -15.64 -0.02 -9.58
CA ILE A 401 -14.56 0.07 -8.57
C ILE A 401 -14.60 1.38 -7.77
N PRO A 402 -14.77 2.58 -8.38
CA PRO A 402 -14.97 3.81 -7.65
C PRO A 402 -16.07 3.74 -6.59
N THR A 403 -17.27 3.30 -6.94
CA THR A 403 -18.41 3.19 -6.00
C THR A 403 -18.11 2.25 -4.84
N ASN A 404 -17.46 1.12 -5.09
CA ASN A 404 -17.08 0.18 -4.05
C ASN A 404 -16.10 0.82 -3.06
N VAL A 405 -15.02 1.44 -3.54
CA VAL A 405 -14.01 2.01 -2.66
C VAL A 405 -14.52 3.24 -1.90
N ILE A 406 -15.34 4.10 -2.53
CA ILE A 406 -16.02 5.22 -1.85
C ILE A 406 -16.86 4.72 -0.66
N SER A 407 -17.55 3.59 -0.82
CA SER A 407 -18.38 3.05 0.27
C SER A 407 -17.59 2.43 1.42
N ILE A 408 -16.37 1.94 1.15
CA ILE A 408 -15.48 1.34 2.15
C ILE A 408 -14.72 2.41 2.95
N THR A 409 -14.40 3.55 2.32
CA THR A 409 -13.57 4.61 2.90
C THR A 409 -14.36 5.59 3.77
N ASP A 410 -13.65 6.33 4.61
CA ASP A 410 -14.21 7.32 5.53
C ASP A 410 -14.30 8.72 4.89
N GLY A 411 -14.18 8.79 3.59
CA GLY A 411 -14.24 10.00 2.79
C GLY A 411 -13.45 9.87 1.49
N GLN A 412 -13.52 10.93 0.68
CA GLN A 412 -12.79 11.00 -0.59
C GLN A 412 -12.34 12.43 -0.91
N ILE A 413 -11.17 12.54 -1.49
CA ILE A 413 -10.62 13.74 -2.13
C ILE A 413 -10.78 13.54 -3.64
N PHE A 414 -11.73 14.26 -4.24
CA PHE A 414 -12.01 14.18 -5.66
C PHE A 414 -11.19 15.21 -6.43
N LEU A 415 -10.39 14.75 -7.40
CA LEU A 415 -9.58 15.57 -8.27
C LEU A 415 -10.22 15.71 -9.65
N GLU A 416 -10.50 16.94 -10.04
CA GLU A 416 -11.21 17.27 -11.27
C GLU A 416 -10.24 17.71 -12.38
N SER A 417 -10.35 17.08 -13.56
CA SER A 417 -9.50 17.39 -14.72
C SER A 417 -9.65 18.82 -15.21
N ALA A 418 -10.88 19.38 -15.15
CA ALA A 418 -11.15 20.76 -15.55
C ALA A 418 -10.38 21.76 -14.66
N LEU A 419 -10.39 21.56 -13.34
CA LEU A 419 -9.63 22.40 -12.40
C LEU A 419 -8.13 22.27 -12.62
N PHE A 420 -7.64 21.05 -12.86
CA PHE A 420 -6.23 20.80 -13.12
C PHE A 420 -5.74 21.54 -14.38
N ASN A 421 -6.51 21.47 -15.46
CA ASN A 421 -6.21 22.12 -16.73
C ASN A 421 -6.33 23.65 -16.65
N ALA A 422 -7.25 24.16 -15.80
CA ALA A 422 -7.37 25.59 -15.51
C ALA A 422 -6.22 26.12 -14.60
N GLY A 423 -5.28 25.26 -14.19
CA GLY A 423 -4.14 25.66 -13.37
C GLY A 423 -4.41 25.68 -11.86
N ASN A 424 -5.58 25.22 -11.40
CA ASN A 424 -5.89 25.05 -9.99
C ASN A 424 -5.23 23.76 -9.49
N ARG A 425 -4.10 23.87 -8.81
CA ARG A 425 -3.32 22.72 -8.33
C ARG A 425 -2.97 22.90 -6.85
N PRO A 426 -3.42 21.98 -5.97
CA PRO A 426 -4.15 20.73 -6.26
C PRO A 426 -5.56 20.97 -6.79
N ALA A 427 -6.01 20.09 -7.68
CA ALA A 427 -7.29 20.22 -8.39
C ALA A 427 -8.46 19.63 -7.59
N VAL A 428 -8.53 19.94 -6.30
CA VAL A 428 -9.53 19.39 -5.38
C VAL A 428 -10.90 20.02 -5.65
N ASN A 429 -11.88 19.18 -5.97
CA ASN A 429 -13.27 19.62 -6.09
C ASN A 429 -13.92 19.69 -4.71
N VAL A 430 -14.24 20.90 -4.25
CA VAL A 430 -14.77 21.17 -2.91
C VAL A 430 -16.19 20.59 -2.70
N GLY A 431 -16.98 20.49 -3.77
CA GLY A 431 -18.35 19.97 -3.70
C GLY A 431 -18.44 18.45 -3.60
N LEU A 432 -17.52 17.73 -4.26
CA LEU A 432 -17.51 16.26 -4.32
C LEU A 432 -16.61 15.60 -3.27
N SER A 433 -15.69 16.38 -2.69
CA SER A 433 -14.79 15.88 -1.65
C SER A 433 -15.47 15.91 -0.28
N VAL A 434 -15.22 14.87 0.52
CA VAL A 434 -15.84 14.70 1.85
C VAL A 434 -14.85 14.00 2.77
N SER A 435 -14.71 14.49 4.01
CA SER A 435 -14.10 13.74 5.12
C SER A 435 -15.19 13.46 6.17
N ARG A 436 -15.47 12.19 6.48
CA ARG A 436 -16.48 11.80 7.47
C ARG A 436 -15.98 12.01 8.91
N VAL A 437 -14.66 12.03 9.11
CA VAL A 437 -14.06 12.37 10.41
C VAL A 437 -14.13 13.89 10.66
N GLY A 438 -13.90 14.68 9.62
CA GLY A 438 -14.08 16.13 9.65
C GLY A 438 -13.29 16.80 10.77
N GLY A 439 -13.91 17.79 11.40
CA GLY A 439 -13.27 18.61 12.42
C GLY A 439 -12.73 17.85 13.65
N ALA A 440 -13.11 16.57 13.90
CA ALA A 440 -12.50 15.78 14.96
C ALA A 440 -10.98 15.58 14.72
N ALA A 441 -10.56 15.53 13.45
CA ALA A 441 -9.17 15.41 13.02
C ALA A 441 -8.49 16.76 12.74
N GLN A 442 -8.92 17.86 13.36
CA GLN A 442 -8.30 19.17 13.22
C GLN A 442 -7.88 19.72 14.58
N THR A 443 -6.80 20.53 14.58
CA THR A 443 -6.43 21.35 15.72
C THR A 443 -7.52 22.42 15.97
N LYS A 444 -7.60 22.93 17.20
CA LYS A 444 -8.55 24.02 17.51
C LYS A 444 -8.20 25.30 16.74
N ALA A 445 -6.90 25.51 16.47
CA ALA A 445 -6.40 26.61 15.66
C ALA A 445 -6.94 26.52 14.23
N MET A 446 -6.78 25.36 13.60
CA MET A 446 -7.26 25.12 12.24
C MET A 446 -8.79 25.31 12.13
N LYS A 447 -9.55 24.73 13.07
CA LYS A 447 -11.03 24.90 13.10
C LYS A 447 -11.46 26.35 13.16
N LYS A 448 -10.75 27.18 13.95
CA LYS A 448 -11.07 28.60 14.09
C LYS A 448 -10.71 29.37 12.83
N ALA A 449 -9.53 29.09 12.25
CA ALA A 449 -9.05 29.79 11.07
C ALA A 449 -9.83 29.49 9.79
N ASN A 450 -10.40 28.27 9.64
CA ASN A 450 -11.08 27.83 8.42
C ASN A 450 -12.61 27.80 8.53
N ALA A 451 -13.21 28.37 9.59
CA ALA A 451 -14.61 28.18 9.93
C ALA A 451 -15.59 28.44 8.77
N ASN A 452 -15.32 29.42 7.92
CA ASN A 452 -16.19 29.82 6.82
C ASN A 452 -15.68 29.42 5.43
N LEU A 453 -14.41 29.02 5.31
CA LEU A 453 -13.72 28.82 4.03
C LEU A 453 -14.53 28.00 3.02
N ARG A 454 -15.12 26.89 3.48
CA ARG A 454 -15.89 26.00 2.62
C ARG A 454 -17.19 26.61 2.09
N ILE A 455 -17.83 27.42 2.93
CA ILE A 455 -19.07 28.14 2.58
C ILE A 455 -18.76 29.23 1.56
N GLU A 456 -17.69 30.02 1.82
CA GLU A 456 -17.25 31.11 0.95
C GLU A 456 -16.84 30.62 -0.44
N LEU A 457 -16.13 29.48 -0.50
CA LEU A 457 -15.76 28.85 -1.78
C LEU A 457 -16.97 28.29 -2.53
N ALA A 458 -17.98 27.75 -1.84
CA ALA A 458 -19.21 27.28 -2.47
C ALA A 458 -19.99 28.46 -3.05
N GLN A 459 -20.15 29.54 -2.29
CA GLN A 459 -20.80 30.78 -2.74
C GLN A 459 -20.07 31.41 -3.94
N TYR A 460 -18.74 31.44 -3.89
CA TYR A 460 -17.94 31.91 -5.01
C TYR A 460 -18.21 31.11 -6.29
N LYS A 461 -18.24 29.77 -6.21
CA LYS A 461 -18.49 28.91 -7.36
C LYS A 461 -19.86 29.13 -7.98
N ASP A 462 -20.88 29.32 -7.14
CA ASP A 462 -22.23 29.63 -7.60
C ASP A 462 -22.26 31.00 -8.30
N MET A 463 -21.66 32.02 -7.69
CA MET A 463 -21.60 33.37 -8.28
C MET A 463 -20.73 33.45 -9.54
N GLU A 464 -19.61 32.70 -9.61
CA GLU A 464 -18.77 32.63 -10.79
C GLU A 464 -19.56 32.14 -12.01
N SER A 465 -20.43 31.14 -11.81
CA SER A 465 -21.31 30.64 -12.86
C SER A 465 -22.32 31.70 -13.35
N PHE A 466 -22.89 32.49 -12.45
CA PHE A 466 -23.80 33.60 -12.80
C PHE A 466 -23.06 34.76 -13.48
N ALA A 467 -21.85 35.10 -13.02
CA ALA A 467 -21.05 36.18 -13.57
C ALA A 467 -20.66 35.98 -15.04
N GLN A 468 -20.61 34.72 -15.52
CA GLN A 468 -20.36 34.41 -16.93
C GLN A 468 -21.50 34.86 -17.85
N PHE A 469 -22.73 35.01 -17.30
CA PHE A 469 -23.95 35.37 -18.06
C PHE A 469 -24.41 36.81 -17.83
N SER A 470 -23.83 37.53 -16.87
CA SER A 470 -24.24 38.90 -16.50
C SER A 470 -23.15 39.91 -16.79
N SER A 471 -23.46 40.94 -17.58
CA SER A 471 -22.53 42.05 -17.90
C SER A 471 -22.45 43.12 -16.80
N ASP A 472 -23.48 43.25 -15.96
CA ASP A 472 -23.57 44.25 -14.89
C ASP A 472 -23.65 43.56 -13.52
N LEU A 473 -22.53 43.52 -12.83
CA LEU A 473 -22.45 43.06 -11.44
C LEU A 473 -22.48 44.26 -10.49
N ASP A 474 -23.27 44.18 -9.43
CA ASP A 474 -23.22 45.18 -8.36
C ASP A 474 -21.88 45.12 -7.57
N ALA A 475 -21.64 46.15 -6.78
CA ALA A 475 -20.35 46.30 -6.07
C ALA A 475 -20.12 45.20 -5.01
N GLU A 476 -21.19 44.68 -4.40
CA GLU A 476 -21.15 43.64 -3.39
C GLU A 476 -20.81 42.28 -4.02
N THR A 477 -21.52 41.91 -5.09
CA THR A 477 -21.23 40.70 -5.85
C THR A 477 -19.80 40.69 -6.42
N ARG A 478 -19.30 41.86 -6.86
CA ARG A 478 -17.91 42.00 -7.32
C ARG A 478 -16.90 41.74 -6.20
N ARG A 479 -17.11 42.31 -5.00
CA ARG A 479 -16.27 42.06 -3.81
C ARG A 479 -16.24 40.58 -3.45
N GLN A 480 -17.38 39.91 -3.41
CA GLN A 480 -17.48 38.49 -3.10
C GLN A 480 -16.77 37.62 -4.15
N LEU A 481 -16.84 37.99 -5.42
CA LEU A 481 -16.09 37.34 -6.50
C LEU A 481 -14.57 37.55 -6.36
N ASP A 482 -14.14 38.74 -6.02
CA ASP A 482 -12.70 39.03 -5.86
C ASP A 482 -12.15 38.34 -4.59
N HIS A 483 -12.91 38.30 -3.51
CA HIS A 483 -12.58 37.49 -2.33
C HIS A 483 -12.45 36.00 -2.67
N GLY A 484 -13.44 35.43 -3.35
CA GLY A 484 -13.41 34.02 -3.76
C GLY A 484 -12.23 33.69 -4.69
N LYS A 485 -11.86 34.60 -5.61
CA LYS A 485 -10.65 34.45 -6.44
C LYS A 485 -9.37 34.45 -5.59
N ALA A 486 -9.28 35.33 -4.59
CA ALA A 486 -8.16 35.38 -3.68
C ALA A 486 -8.03 34.07 -2.88
N LEU A 487 -9.15 33.54 -2.37
CA LEU A 487 -9.20 32.22 -1.70
C LEU A 487 -8.73 31.09 -2.63
N MET A 488 -9.24 31.04 -3.87
CA MET A 488 -8.85 30.02 -4.84
C MET A 488 -7.35 30.09 -5.18
N GLU A 489 -6.78 31.31 -5.29
CA GLU A 489 -5.34 31.48 -5.57
C GLU A 489 -4.48 31.10 -4.36
N MET A 490 -4.92 31.40 -3.15
CA MET A 490 -4.25 31.02 -1.91
C MET A 490 -4.16 29.50 -1.73
N LEU A 491 -5.20 28.77 -2.18
CA LEU A 491 -5.25 27.32 -2.09
C LEU A 491 -4.32 26.61 -3.09
N LYS A 492 -3.80 27.32 -4.10
CA LYS A 492 -2.83 26.76 -5.04
C LYS A 492 -1.49 26.56 -4.34
N GLN A 493 -0.93 25.38 -4.49
CA GLN A 493 0.31 24.98 -3.85
C GLN A 493 1.23 24.25 -4.84
N PRO A 494 2.52 24.66 -4.94
CA PRO A 494 3.47 23.94 -5.77
C PRO A 494 3.81 22.57 -5.15
N LEU A 495 4.23 21.62 -5.98
CA LEU A 495 4.66 20.29 -5.54
C LEU A 495 5.88 20.36 -4.64
N TYR A 496 6.00 19.39 -3.73
CA TYR A 496 7.13 19.22 -2.82
C TYR A 496 7.37 20.40 -1.86
N GLN A 497 6.32 21.16 -1.58
CA GLN A 497 6.35 22.28 -0.62
C GLN A 497 5.18 22.17 0.37
N PRO A 498 5.14 21.08 1.16
CA PRO A 498 4.12 20.97 2.19
C PRO A 498 4.26 22.08 3.22
N LYS A 499 3.13 22.57 3.72
CA LYS A 499 3.04 23.63 4.74
C LYS A 499 2.76 23.00 6.11
N SER A 500 3.44 23.50 7.14
CA SER A 500 3.12 23.11 8.52
C SER A 500 1.72 23.60 8.93
N ASP A 501 1.12 22.99 9.97
CA ASP A 501 -0.18 23.40 10.50
C ASP A 501 -0.22 24.89 10.86
N ALA A 502 0.82 25.39 11.54
CA ALA A 502 0.91 26.80 11.91
C ALA A 502 0.99 27.73 10.67
N GLU A 503 1.73 27.36 9.61
CA GLU A 503 1.75 28.15 8.36
C GLU A 503 0.38 28.20 7.70
N GLN A 504 -0.33 27.08 7.70
CA GLN A 504 -1.68 27.00 7.16
C GLN A 504 -2.65 27.88 7.98
N VAL A 505 -2.57 27.81 9.31
CA VAL A 505 -3.39 28.64 10.21
C VAL A 505 -3.12 30.14 9.97
N VAL A 506 -1.87 30.55 9.80
CA VAL A 506 -1.52 31.95 9.48
C VAL A 506 -2.17 32.40 8.17
N LEU A 507 -2.04 31.62 7.10
CA LEU A 507 -2.63 31.92 5.79
C LEU A 507 -4.16 32.02 5.86
N LEU A 508 -4.80 31.08 6.54
CA LEU A 508 -6.26 31.05 6.69
C LEU A 508 -6.76 32.22 7.56
N THR A 509 -5.98 32.63 8.57
CA THR A 509 -6.31 33.81 9.39
C THR A 509 -6.29 35.09 8.55
N LEU A 510 -5.30 35.25 7.66
CA LEU A 510 -5.27 36.40 6.75
C LEU A 510 -6.47 36.37 5.79
N ALA A 511 -6.78 35.21 5.24
CA ALA A 511 -7.90 35.05 4.32
C ALA A 511 -9.25 35.35 4.98
N SER A 512 -9.51 34.78 6.15
CA SER A 512 -10.78 34.96 6.89
C SER A 512 -11.03 36.41 7.34
N HIS A 513 -9.99 37.25 7.38
CA HIS A 513 -10.11 38.68 7.69
C HIS A 513 -10.13 39.57 6.44
N GLY A 514 -10.17 39.00 5.23
CA GLY A 514 -10.27 39.73 3.97
C GLY A 514 -9.08 40.58 3.58
N VAL A 515 -7.95 40.44 4.30
CA VAL A 515 -6.74 41.28 4.06
C VAL A 515 -5.98 40.88 2.79
N LEU A 516 -6.38 39.79 2.16
CA LEU A 516 -5.80 39.30 0.89
C LEU A 516 -6.54 39.84 -0.34
N ASP A 517 -7.74 40.41 -0.19
CA ASP A 517 -8.61 40.80 -1.28
C ASP A 517 -8.10 42.00 -2.09
N GLU A 518 -7.28 42.82 -1.47
CA GLU A 518 -6.67 44.01 -2.09
C GLU A 518 -5.42 43.68 -2.93
N ILE A 519 -4.93 42.42 -2.84
CA ILE A 519 -3.73 42.00 -3.55
C ILE A 519 -4.07 41.50 -4.95
N PRO A 520 -3.37 41.97 -6.00
CA PRO A 520 -3.53 41.40 -7.32
C PRO A 520 -3.30 39.88 -7.32
N THR A 521 -4.24 39.12 -7.87
CA THR A 521 -4.22 37.65 -7.88
C THR A 521 -2.88 37.07 -8.36
N ALA A 522 -2.22 37.72 -9.33
CA ALA A 522 -0.91 37.29 -9.85
C ALA A 522 0.22 37.37 -8.81
N GLU A 523 0.13 38.26 -7.82
CA GLU A 523 1.15 38.49 -6.78
C GLU A 523 0.84 37.77 -5.48
N LEU A 524 -0.41 37.37 -5.27
CA LEU A 524 -0.93 36.86 -3.99
C LEU A 524 -0.09 35.71 -3.45
N ARG A 525 0.18 34.70 -4.26
CA ARG A 525 0.96 33.53 -3.85
C ARG A 525 2.42 33.90 -3.50
N THR A 526 3.03 34.80 -4.27
CA THR A 526 4.42 35.22 -4.02
C THR A 526 4.50 36.02 -2.71
N LYS A 527 3.59 36.98 -2.53
CA LYS A 527 3.55 37.84 -1.32
C LYS A 527 3.22 37.05 -0.06
N THR A 528 2.21 36.17 -0.11
CA THR A 528 1.85 35.33 1.04
C THR A 528 2.97 34.36 1.42
N SER A 529 3.65 33.75 0.43
CA SER A 529 4.79 32.87 0.70
C SER A 529 6.00 33.62 1.27
N ALA A 530 6.26 34.84 0.80
CA ALA A 530 7.32 35.68 1.35
C ALA A 530 6.98 36.14 2.78
N PHE A 531 5.74 36.58 3.01
CA PHE A 531 5.25 36.93 4.33
C PHE A 531 5.39 35.79 5.32
N VAL A 532 4.94 34.60 5.02
CA VAL A 532 5.02 33.44 5.94
C VAL A 532 6.47 33.14 6.31
N ARG A 533 7.40 33.24 5.37
CA ARG A 533 8.84 33.07 5.65
C ARG A 533 9.39 34.16 6.59
N GLN A 534 9.02 35.42 6.34
CA GLN A 534 9.43 36.54 7.20
C GLN A 534 8.78 36.44 8.58
N PHE A 535 7.47 36.13 8.64
CA PHE A 535 6.75 35.98 9.90
C PHE A 535 7.34 34.86 10.78
N ARG A 536 7.79 33.78 10.16
CA ARG A 536 8.50 32.71 10.87
C ARG A 536 9.83 33.19 11.45
N ALA A 537 10.55 34.07 10.76
CA ALA A 537 11.83 34.59 11.24
C ALA A 537 11.65 35.63 12.34
N ASP A 538 10.70 36.57 12.16
CA ASP A 538 10.54 37.75 13.02
C ASP A 538 9.63 37.47 14.23
N VAL A 539 8.65 36.58 14.11
CA VAL A 539 7.62 36.30 15.12
C VAL A 539 7.49 34.78 15.37
N SER A 540 8.63 34.08 15.44
CA SER A 540 8.66 32.62 15.62
C SER A 540 7.83 32.13 16.81
N GLY A 541 7.82 32.87 17.91
CA GLY A 541 7.07 32.53 19.12
C GLY A 541 5.57 32.35 18.93
N THR A 542 4.93 33.02 17.96
CA THR A 542 3.50 32.84 17.65
C THR A 542 3.27 31.51 16.94
N MET A 543 4.08 31.18 15.92
CA MET A 543 3.97 29.91 15.22
C MET A 543 4.30 28.71 16.13
N ASP A 544 5.31 28.85 16.98
CA ASP A 544 5.71 27.84 17.96
C ASP A 544 4.59 27.58 18.98
N LYS A 545 3.90 28.64 19.46
CA LYS A 545 2.73 28.51 20.35
C LYS A 545 1.58 27.79 19.66
N ILE A 546 1.22 28.16 18.41
CA ILE A 546 0.17 27.48 17.64
C ILE A 546 0.52 26.01 17.48
N THR A 547 1.76 25.69 17.13
CA THR A 547 2.23 24.30 16.97
C THR A 547 2.15 23.52 18.28
N ALA A 548 2.59 24.11 19.39
CA ALA A 548 2.67 23.44 20.69
C ALA A 548 1.29 23.26 21.34
N THR A 549 0.40 24.24 21.20
CA THR A 549 -0.91 24.25 21.89
C THR A 549 -2.05 23.72 21.00
N GLY A 550 -1.89 23.77 19.68
CA GLY A 550 -2.97 23.52 18.72
C GLY A 550 -4.11 24.54 18.83
N LYS A 551 -3.88 25.73 19.42
CA LYS A 551 -4.88 26.78 19.65
C LYS A 551 -4.50 28.04 18.91
N LEU A 552 -5.49 28.88 18.64
CA LEU A 552 -5.35 30.22 18.08
C LEU A 552 -6.12 31.19 18.98
N GLU A 553 -5.40 31.83 19.89
CA GLU A 553 -5.99 32.82 20.82
C GLU A 553 -6.08 34.19 20.13
N PRO A 554 -6.85 35.15 20.67
CA PRO A 554 -6.98 36.50 20.07
C PRO A 554 -5.64 37.22 19.88
N ASP A 555 -4.72 37.08 20.84
CA ASP A 555 -3.41 37.74 20.78
C ASP A 555 -2.57 37.23 19.58
N GLU A 556 -2.67 35.93 19.24
CA GLU A 556 -1.99 35.36 18.06
C GLU A 556 -2.64 35.89 16.77
N VAL A 557 -3.96 36.04 16.73
CA VAL A 557 -4.67 36.64 15.59
C VAL A 557 -4.21 38.08 15.37
N ASP A 558 -4.18 38.87 16.43
CA ASP A 558 -3.72 40.27 16.38
C ASP A 558 -2.26 40.36 15.95
N ALA A 559 -1.40 39.48 16.45
CA ALA A 559 0.00 39.40 16.03
C ALA A 559 0.15 39.13 14.54
N ILE A 560 -0.62 38.19 13.99
CA ILE A 560 -0.61 37.85 12.56
C ILE A 560 -1.07 39.04 11.72
N LEU A 561 -2.17 39.69 12.08
CA LEU A 561 -2.74 40.80 11.34
C LEU A 561 -1.86 42.06 11.40
N ASN A 562 -1.26 42.35 12.55
CA ASN A 562 -0.35 43.48 12.71
C ASN A 562 0.97 43.27 11.94
N ALA A 563 1.51 42.05 11.97
CA ALA A 563 2.68 41.69 11.17
C ALA A 563 2.39 41.81 9.66
N TRP A 564 1.21 41.39 9.22
CA TRP A 564 0.78 41.54 7.82
C TRP A 564 0.70 43.03 7.43
N LYS A 565 0.06 43.87 8.24
CA LYS A 565 -0.04 45.32 7.99
C LYS A 565 1.36 45.99 7.88
N ALA A 566 2.29 45.60 8.74
CA ALA A 566 3.67 46.09 8.68
C ALA A 566 4.38 45.67 7.40
N TYR A 567 4.20 44.40 6.99
CA TYR A 567 4.75 43.83 5.77
C TYR A 567 4.19 44.52 4.51
N ALA A 568 2.87 44.65 4.41
CA ALA A 568 2.19 45.28 3.28
C ALA A 568 2.44 46.78 3.19
N GLY A 569 2.59 47.48 4.36
CA GLY A 569 2.92 48.90 4.42
C GLY A 569 4.39 49.21 4.08
N GLY A 570 5.31 48.26 4.30
CA GLY A 570 6.72 48.41 3.94
C GLY A 570 6.99 48.35 2.41
N ASP A 571 6.20 47.62 1.68
CA ASP A 571 6.27 47.56 0.19
C ASP A 571 5.88 48.90 -0.48
N SER A 572 5.10 49.75 0.18
CA SER A 572 4.73 51.08 -0.34
C SER A 572 5.90 52.11 -0.36
N HIS A 573 7.01 51.83 0.33
CA HIS A 573 8.20 52.68 0.34
C HIS A 573 9.33 52.24 -0.61
N ALA A 574 9.19 51.05 -1.25
CA ALA A 574 10.22 50.51 -2.17
C ALA A 574 9.97 50.85 -3.66
N VAL A 575 8.91 51.59 -3.98
CA VAL A 575 8.53 52.02 -5.34
C VAL A 575 8.40 53.55 -5.44
N GLN A 576 9.38 54.26 -4.87
CA GLN A 576 9.60 55.67 -5.20
C GLN A 576 11.02 55.89 -5.71
#